data_946b4322030ae56b37f7115aac36bfdc
#
_entry.id   946b4322030ae56b37f7115aac36bfdc
#
_cell.length_a   1.000
_cell.length_b   1.000
_cell.length_c   1.000
_cell.angle_alpha   90.00
_cell.angle_beta   90.00
_cell.angle_gamma   90.00
#
_symmetry.space_group_name_H-M   'P 1'
#
loop_
_entity.id
_entity.type
_entity.pdbx_description
1 polymer ?
#
loop_
_entity_poly.entity_id
_entity_poly.type
_entity_poly.pdbx_seq_one_letter_code
_entity_poly.pdbx_strand_id
1 'polypeptide(L)'
;QNLDIWMKHMSSKPHHVGSPWSKQNAEYIAKHLKSWGFETEIETFEVLVPFPKIMKLELIEPNKVSLKLNEPALKEDATSGIKKDLLPGYNAFSSDGNVTAELVFVNYGIPGDYEELARLGIDVKGKIVLAKYGGSWRGIKPKVAYENGAIGCIIFSDPKDDGYVRGDVYPKGPFRMEHGIQRGSVLDMPMYPGDPLTPGYGATKDAKRLAIEDAPTIMKIPVMPISYADALPLLKALEGPVAPDAWKGGLPVTYHIGPGPAKVNLHLEFEWELRTAYNPVGRIKGSVYPNEWIMRGNHHDGWAQGAADPISGMVSLMEEARAIGELLKTGWKPKRTLIYAGWDAEEPALLGSTEWVEHNRDEIR
;
A
#
# COMPACT_ATOMS: atom_id res chain seq x y z
N GLN A 1 16.58 -2.23 24.43
CA GLN A 1 16.26 -0.85 24.87
C GLN A 1 16.27 0.14 23.69
N ASN A 2 17.30 0.13 22.81
CA ASN A 2 17.37 1.02 21.65
C ASN A 2 16.20 0.81 20.69
N LEU A 3 15.91 -0.44 20.32
CA LEU A 3 14.82 -0.80 19.41
C LEU A 3 13.48 -0.21 19.86
N ASP A 4 13.15 -0.33 21.16
CA ASP A 4 11.90 0.21 21.71
C ASP A 4 11.85 1.75 21.63
N ILE A 5 12.97 2.43 21.95
CA ILE A 5 13.06 3.90 21.88
C ILE A 5 12.89 4.39 20.43
N TRP A 6 13.60 3.77 19.49
CA TRP A 6 13.54 4.15 18.08
C TRP A 6 12.18 3.84 17.46
N MET A 7 11.61 2.67 17.77
CA MET A 7 10.28 2.29 17.29
C MET A 7 9.23 3.28 17.79
N LYS A 8 9.19 3.59 19.08
CA LYS A 8 8.26 4.59 19.65
C LYS A 8 8.41 5.96 19.03
N HIS A 9 9.65 6.38 18.74
CA HIS A 9 9.91 7.66 18.10
C HIS A 9 9.37 7.67 16.68
N MET A 10 9.83 6.74 15.84
CA MET A 10 9.55 6.73 14.41
C MET A 10 8.09 6.46 14.08
N SER A 11 7.40 5.62 14.88
CA SER A 11 5.97 5.31 14.71
C SER A 11 5.01 6.22 15.49
N SER A 12 5.50 7.31 16.07
CA SER A 12 4.66 8.18 16.92
C SER A 12 3.64 9.02 16.14
N LYS A 13 3.80 9.14 14.83
CA LYS A 13 2.92 9.91 13.93
C LYS A 13 2.80 9.20 12.58
N PRO A 14 1.74 9.49 11.80
CA PRO A 14 1.67 9.05 10.40
C PRO A 14 2.89 9.51 9.61
N HIS A 15 3.49 8.60 8.83
CA HIS A 15 4.74 8.87 8.11
C HIS A 15 4.74 8.30 6.68
N HIS A 16 3.63 8.48 5.99
CA HIS A 16 3.58 8.22 4.54
C HIS A 16 4.51 9.17 3.78
N VAL A 17 4.96 8.77 2.59
CA VAL A 17 5.74 9.64 1.71
C VAL A 17 5.09 11.01 1.53
N GLY A 18 5.88 12.06 1.52
CA GLY A 18 5.40 13.45 1.45
C GLY A 18 4.86 14.02 2.78
N SER A 19 4.72 13.21 3.83
CA SER A 19 4.39 13.73 5.15
C SER A 19 5.61 14.37 5.84
N PRO A 20 5.40 15.37 6.71
CA PRO A 20 6.51 15.96 7.46
C PRO A 20 7.27 14.95 8.34
N TRP A 21 6.56 13.91 8.82
CA TRP A 21 7.17 12.92 9.71
C TRP A 21 8.01 11.89 8.96
N SER A 22 7.69 11.55 7.69
CA SER A 22 8.56 10.71 6.86
C SER A 22 9.92 11.36 6.65
N LYS A 23 9.95 12.65 6.30
CA LYS A 23 11.21 13.41 6.19
C LYS A 23 11.98 13.44 7.50
N GLN A 24 11.31 13.68 8.64
CA GLN A 24 11.96 13.68 9.96
C GLN A 24 12.53 12.30 10.32
N ASN A 25 11.86 11.21 9.95
CA ASN A 25 12.37 9.86 10.12
C ASN A 25 13.62 9.63 9.26
N ALA A 26 13.63 10.08 8.00
CA ALA A 26 14.83 10.00 7.15
C ALA A 26 16.02 10.76 7.77
N GLU A 27 15.80 11.98 8.26
CA GLU A 27 16.80 12.78 8.95
C GLU A 27 17.29 12.11 10.26
N TYR A 28 16.37 11.47 10.99
CA TYR A 28 16.67 10.72 12.21
C TYR A 28 17.58 9.51 11.92
N ILE A 29 17.25 8.71 10.91
CA ILE A 29 18.04 7.58 10.46
C ILE A 29 19.44 8.05 10.02
N ALA A 30 19.52 9.06 9.16
CA ALA A 30 20.77 9.61 8.66
C ALA A 30 21.69 10.10 9.79
N LYS A 31 21.12 10.80 10.78
CA LYS A 31 21.84 11.26 11.97
C LYS A 31 22.45 10.10 12.76
N HIS A 32 21.72 9.01 12.94
CA HIS A 32 22.21 7.83 13.65
C HIS A 32 23.30 7.12 12.86
N LEU A 33 23.12 6.86 11.57
CA LEU A 33 24.15 6.25 10.70
C LEU A 33 25.46 7.06 10.75
N LYS A 34 25.36 8.39 10.61
CA LYS A 34 26.52 9.29 10.70
C LYS A 34 27.20 9.20 12.06
N SER A 35 26.47 9.11 13.16
CA SER A 35 27.03 8.99 14.51
C SER A 35 27.75 7.67 14.76
N TRP A 36 27.43 6.62 13.99
CA TRP A 36 28.10 5.31 14.04
C TRP A 36 29.25 5.17 13.05
N GLY A 37 29.63 6.26 12.35
CA GLY A 37 30.81 6.29 11.51
C GLY A 37 30.56 5.96 10.04
N PHE A 38 29.30 5.93 9.60
CA PHE A 38 28.98 5.83 8.18
C PHE A 38 29.11 7.20 7.49
N GLU A 39 29.68 7.22 6.32
CA GLU A 39 29.51 8.33 5.38
C GLU A 39 28.06 8.33 4.92
N THR A 40 27.32 9.40 5.23
CA THR A 40 25.85 9.37 5.13
C THR A 40 25.34 10.60 4.40
N GLU A 41 24.42 10.35 3.47
CA GLU A 41 23.65 11.35 2.75
C GLU A 41 22.17 10.98 2.71
N ILE A 42 21.31 11.93 2.37
CA ILE A 42 19.90 11.69 2.05
C ILE A 42 19.72 11.92 0.56
N GLU A 43 19.58 10.84 -0.20
CA GLU A 43 19.30 10.88 -1.63
C GLU A 43 17.81 11.09 -1.85
N THR A 44 17.43 11.91 -2.84
CA THR A 44 16.04 12.29 -3.06
C THR A 44 15.59 11.99 -4.48
N PHE A 45 14.32 11.57 -4.59
CA PHE A 45 13.65 11.32 -5.86
C PHE A 45 12.28 12.00 -5.86
N GLU A 46 11.88 12.55 -6.99
CA GLU A 46 10.58 13.20 -7.17
C GLU A 46 9.61 12.23 -7.84
N VAL A 47 8.81 11.55 -7.04
CA VAL A 47 7.96 10.44 -7.47
C VAL A 47 6.48 10.82 -7.48
N LEU A 48 5.72 10.27 -8.43
CA LEU A 48 4.27 10.46 -8.48
C LEU A 48 3.60 9.65 -7.37
N VAL A 49 2.86 10.33 -6.49
CA VAL A 49 2.01 9.64 -5.49
C VAL A 49 0.67 10.36 -5.36
N PRO A 50 -0.42 9.76 -5.86
CA PRO A 50 -1.74 10.37 -5.76
C PRO A 50 -2.29 10.28 -4.33
N PHE A 51 -2.77 11.43 -3.81
CA PHE A 51 -3.47 11.49 -2.52
C PHE A 51 -4.97 11.67 -2.72
N PRO A 52 -5.81 11.00 -1.92
CA PRO A 52 -7.26 11.09 -2.08
C PRO A 52 -7.78 12.49 -1.70
N LYS A 53 -8.58 13.09 -2.58
CA LYS A 53 -9.28 14.37 -2.39
C LYS A 53 -10.77 14.15 -2.14
N ILE A 54 -11.40 13.31 -2.94
CA ILE A 54 -12.79 12.88 -2.76
C ILE A 54 -12.82 11.37 -2.69
N MET A 55 -13.48 10.85 -1.67
CA MET A 55 -13.79 9.42 -1.51
C MET A 55 -15.23 9.28 -1.03
N LYS A 56 -16.11 8.78 -1.88
CA LYS A 56 -17.51 8.52 -1.55
C LYS A 56 -17.95 7.19 -2.14
N LEU A 57 -18.69 6.44 -1.36
CA LEU A 57 -19.33 5.21 -1.78
C LEU A 57 -20.75 5.16 -1.20
N GLU A 58 -21.74 5.02 -2.05
CA GLU A 58 -23.13 4.95 -1.67
C GLU A 58 -23.79 3.74 -2.31
N LEU A 59 -24.50 2.95 -1.52
CA LEU A 59 -25.53 2.05 -2.03
C LEU A 59 -26.72 2.92 -2.43
N ILE A 60 -27.15 2.87 -3.68
CA ILE A 60 -28.24 3.70 -4.23
C ILE A 60 -29.56 2.93 -4.15
N GLU A 61 -29.54 1.65 -4.53
CA GLU A 61 -30.67 0.74 -4.54
C GLU A 61 -30.28 -0.59 -3.88
N PRO A 62 -31.22 -1.32 -3.23
CA PRO A 62 -32.66 -1.03 -3.08
C PRO A 62 -32.99 0.07 -2.06
N ASN A 63 -32.10 0.36 -1.13
CA ASN A 63 -32.25 1.40 -0.12
C ASN A 63 -30.97 2.24 -0.07
N LYS A 64 -31.12 3.55 -0.06
CA LYS A 64 -29.95 4.45 -0.04
C LYS A 64 -29.20 4.35 1.29
N VAL A 65 -27.90 4.03 1.22
CA VAL A 65 -26.96 3.97 2.36
C VAL A 65 -25.65 4.62 1.96
N SER A 66 -25.26 5.70 2.65
CA SER A 66 -23.91 6.26 2.55
C SER A 66 -22.98 5.46 3.46
N LEU A 67 -21.92 4.88 2.89
CA LEU A 67 -20.96 4.09 3.65
C LEU A 67 -20.03 5.02 4.45
N LYS A 68 -19.63 4.58 5.62
CA LYS A 68 -18.91 5.44 6.57
C LYS A 68 -17.46 5.68 6.17
N LEU A 69 -16.80 4.67 5.60
CA LEU A 69 -15.38 4.71 5.18
C LEU A 69 -14.47 5.25 6.29
N ASN A 70 -14.77 4.90 7.54
CA ASN A 70 -14.12 5.49 8.71
C ASN A 70 -13.59 4.40 9.66
N GLU A 71 -12.38 4.61 10.10
CA GLU A 71 -11.73 3.81 11.14
C GLU A 71 -11.85 4.56 12.47
N PRO A 72 -12.60 4.03 13.46
CA PRO A 72 -12.74 4.68 14.76
C PRO A 72 -11.44 4.61 15.56
N ALA A 73 -11.21 5.61 16.41
CA ALA A 73 -10.13 5.54 17.39
C ALA A 73 -10.38 4.40 18.39
N LEU A 74 -9.30 3.73 18.78
CA LEU A 74 -9.33 2.64 19.75
C LEU A 74 -8.88 3.14 21.12
N LYS A 75 -9.60 2.75 22.16
CA LYS A 75 -9.28 3.15 23.54
C LYS A 75 -7.92 2.64 24.00
N GLU A 76 -7.56 1.44 23.54
CA GLU A 76 -6.33 0.73 23.90
C GLU A 76 -5.10 1.26 23.15
N ASP A 77 -5.30 2.01 22.05
CA ASP A 77 -4.24 2.57 21.24
C ASP A 77 -4.43 4.09 21.06
N ALA A 78 -3.72 4.86 21.86
CA ALA A 78 -3.78 6.32 21.84
C ALA A 78 -3.36 6.92 20.47
N THR A 79 -2.52 6.22 19.69
CA THR A 79 -2.06 6.70 18.38
C THR A 79 -3.14 6.57 17.33
N SER A 80 -4.11 5.68 17.47
CA SER A 80 -5.26 5.51 16.58
C SER A 80 -6.15 6.76 16.44
N GLY A 81 -6.11 7.64 17.45
CA GLY A 81 -6.83 8.92 17.46
C GLY A 81 -6.15 10.05 16.70
N ILE A 82 -4.91 9.89 16.24
CA ILE A 82 -4.16 10.92 15.53
C ILE A 82 -4.72 11.05 14.12
N LYS A 83 -5.28 12.23 13.81
CA LYS A 83 -5.85 12.54 12.49
C LYS A 83 -4.99 13.48 11.66
N LYS A 84 -4.08 14.22 12.31
CA LYS A 84 -3.17 15.11 11.62
C LYS A 84 -2.19 14.30 10.75
N ASP A 85 -2.08 14.68 9.48
CA ASP A 85 -1.24 14.04 8.48
C ASP A 85 -1.57 12.55 8.24
N LEU A 86 -2.78 12.09 8.64
CA LEU A 86 -3.25 10.74 8.37
C LEU A 86 -4.07 10.74 7.07
N LEU A 87 -3.64 9.92 6.11
CA LEU A 87 -4.44 9.64 4.91
C LEU A 87 -5.57 8.64 5.24
N PRO A 88 -6.75 8.77 4.62
CA PRO A 88 -7.82 7.79 4.77
C PRO A 88 -7.41 6.41 4.25
N GLY A 89 -8.24 5.40 4.44
CA GLY A 89 -8.06 4.09 3.82
C GLY A 89 -8.34 4.18 2.32
N TYR A 90 -7.31 4.06 1.45
CA TYR A 90 -7.45 4.16 0.00
C TYR A 90 -6.51 3.20 -0.72
N ASN A 91 -6.72 3.04 -2.03
CA ASN A 91 -5.81 2.36 -2.93
C ASN A 91 -5.06 3.39 -3.78
N ALA A 92 -3.74 3.52 -3.56
CA ALA A 92 -2.89 4.39 -4.36
C ALA A 92 -2.87 3.91 -5.83
N PHE A 93 -2.82 4.87 -6.77
CA PHE A 93 -2.87 4.66 -8.22
C PHE A 93 -4.18 4.07 -8.75
N SER A 94 -5.27 4.17 -7.99
CA SER A 94 -6.61 4.12 -8.54
C SER A 94 -6.83 5.28 -9.48
N SER A 95 -7.62 5.11 -10.55
CA SER A 95 -8.02 6.27 -11.35
C SER A 95 -9.07 7.13 -10.64
N ASP A 96 -9.18 8.39 -11.05
CA ASP A 96 -10.35 9.21 -10.78
C ASP A 96 -11.59 8.62 -11.45
N GLY A 97 -12.75 8.88 -10.90
CA GLY A 97 -14.02 8.49 -11.50
C GLY A 97 -15.22 8.74 -10.61
N ASN A 98 -16.34 9.00 -11.23
CA ASN A 98 -17.65 9.07 -10.58
C ASN A 98 -18.62 8.21 -11.37
N VAL A 99 -18.78 6.95 -10.95
CA VAL A 99 -19.53 5.94 -11.67
C VAL A 99 -20.67 5.38 -10.84
N THR A 100 -21.81 5.16 -11.51
CA THR A 100 -22.98 4.54 -10.88
C THR A 100 -23.43 3.35 -11.69
N ALA A 101 -23.45 2.17 -11.11
CA ALA A 101 -23.81 0.93 -11.80
C ALA A 101 -24.30 -0.15 -10.83
N GLU A 102 -24.83 -1.22 -11.40
CA GLU A 102 -25.12 -2.46 -10.69
C GLU A 102 -23.85 -3.07 -10.11
N LEU A 103 -23.97 -3.73 -8.96
CA LEU A 103 -22.89 -4.37 -8.23
C LEU A 103 -22.85 -5.87 -8.50
N VAL A 104 -21.66 -6.43 -8.74
CA VAL A 104 -21.44 -7.87 -8.89
C VAL A 104 -20.32 -8.33 -7.95
N PHE A 105 -20.58 -9.36 -7.16
CA PHE A 105 -19.55 -9.99 -6.32
C PHE A 105 -18.71 -10.96 -7.16
N VAL A 106 -17.39 -10.78 -7.13
CA VAL A 106 -16.45 -11.50 -7.99
C VAL A 106 -15.41 -12.30 -7.20
N ASN A 107 -15.75 -12.77 -6.01
CA ASN A 107 -14.83 -13.52 -5.13
C ASN A 107 -13.51 -12.76 -4.89
N TYR A 108 -12.37 -13.32 -5.29
CA TYR A 108 -11.07 -12.64 -5.21
C TYR A 108 -10.75 -11.77 -6.46
N GLY A 109 -11.61 -11.79 -7.48
CA GLY A 109 -11.41 -11.02 -8.72
C GLY A 109 -10.17 -11.42 -9.51
N ILE A 110 -9.80 -12.68 -9.49
CA ILE A 110 -8.73 -13.27 -10.29
C ILE A 110 -9.28 -13.89 -11.58
N PRO A 111 -8.48 -14.18 -12.62
CA PRO A 111 -8.97 -14.69 -13.91
C PRO A 111 -9.95 -15.86 -13.79
N GLY A 112 -9.65 -16.88 -12.98
CA GLY A 112 -10.53 -18.04 -12.78
C GLY A 112 -11.91 -17.69 -12.20
N ASP A 113 -12.04 -16.60 -11.44
CA ASP A 113 -13.34 -16.15 -10.93
C ASP A 113 -14.20 -15.60 -12.07
N TYR A 114 -13.62 -14.90 -13.04
CA TYR A 114 -14.34 -14.41 -14.22
C TYR A 114 -14.71 -15.53 -15.20
N GLU A 115 -13.90 -16.58 -15.29
CA GLU A 115 -14.29 -17.81 -16.03
C GLU A 115 -15.50 -18.48 -15.38
N GLU A 116 -15.57 -18.51 -14.04
CA GLU A 116 -16.72 -19.04 -13.32
C GLU A 116 -17.97 -18.17 -13.54
N LEU A 117 -17.86 -16.83 -13.48
CA LEU A 117 -18.95 -15.91 -13.82
C LEU A 117 -19.48 -16.15 -15.22
N ALA A 118 -18.59 -16.31 -16.21
CA ALA A 118 -18.97 -16.60 -17.57
C ALA A 118 -19.75 -17.93 -17.70
N ARG A 119 -19.33 -18.98 -16.97
CA ARG A 119 -20.06 -20.26 -16.91
C ARG A 119 -21.46 -20.14 -16.32
N LEU A 120 -21.63 -19.19 -15.37
CA LEU A 120 -22.91 -18.88 -14.75
C LEU A 120 -23.76 -17.89 -15.57
N GLY A 121 -23.25 -17.44 -16.74
CA GLY A 121 -23.93 -16.47 -17.60
C GLY A 121 -24.00 -15.06 -17.03
N ILE A 122 -23.05 -14.71 -16.12
CA ILE A 122 -22.99 -13.40 -15.49
C ILE A 122 -21.89 -12.58 -16.14
N ASP A 123 -22.26 -11.37 -16.62
CA ASP A 123 -21.39 -10.39 -17.23
C ASP A 123 -21.16 -9.20 -16.28
N VAL A 124 -19.93 -8.73 -16.21
CA VAL A 124 -19.52 -7.56 -15.40
C VAL A 124 -19.37 -6.28 -16.24
N LYS A 125 -19.58 -6.36 -17.54
CA LYS A 125 -19.44 -5.21 -18.46
C LYS A 125 -20.36 -4.07 -18.05
N GLY A 126 -19.77 -2.88 -17.88
CA GLY A 126 -20.48 -1.68 -17.43
C GLY A 126 -20.95 -1.71 -15.97
N LYS A 127 -20.50 -2.68 -15.17
CA LYS A 127 -20.85 -2.83 -13.76
C LYS A 127 -19.68 -2.46 -12.83
N ILE A 128 -19.98 -2.33 -11.55
CA ILE A 128 -18.98 -2.21 -10.49
C ILE A 128 -18.82 -3.58 -9.85
N VAL A 129 -17.56 -4.01 -9.64
CA VAL A 129 -17.27 -5.29 -9.00
C VAL A 129 -16.93 -5.13 -7.54
N LEU A 130 -17.35 -6.09 -6.71
CA LEU A 130 -16.98 -6.24 -5.30
C LEU A 130 -16.08 -7.46 -5.16
N ALA A 131 -14.81 -7.25 -4.81
CA ALA A 131 -13.81 -8.31 -4.65
C ALA A 131 -13.33 -8.42 -3.20
N LYS A 132 -12.91 -9.63 -2.80
CA LYS A 132 -12.19 -9.85 -1.54
C LYS A 132 -10.69 -9.59 -1.74
N TYR A 133 -10.00 -9.09 -0.70
CA TYR A 133 -8.55 -9.22 -0.60
C TYR A 133 -8.16 -10.70 -0.51
N GLY A 134 -6.95 -11.03 -0.94
CA GLY A 134 -6.45 -12.40 -1.02
C GLY A 134 -6.47 -12.98 -2.42
N GLY A 135 -5.95 -14.19 -2.59
CA GLY A 135 -5.90 -14.91 -3.86
C GLY A 135 -4.82 -14.43 -4.83
N SER A 136 -4.44 -13.16 -4.82
CA SER A 136 -3.36 -12.59 -5.64
C SER A 136 -2.96 -11.19 -5.16
N TRP A 137 -2.01 -10.56 -5.83
CA TRP A 137 -1.71 -9.14 -5.72
C TRP A 137 -2.99 -8.29 -5.91
N ARG A 138 -3.18 -7.27 -5.07
CA ARG A 138 -4.44 -6.49 -5.07
C ARG A 138 -4.70 -5.75 -6.39
N GLY A 139 -3.66 -5.29 -7.09
CA GLY A 139 -3.78 -4.62 -8.38
C GLY A 139 -4.30 -5.50 -9.52
N ILE A 140 -4.18 -6.84 -9.40
CA ILE A 140 -4.75 -7.78 -10.36
C ILE A 140 -6.27 -7.69 -10.38
N LYS A 141 -6.91 -7.44 -9.25
CA LYS A 141 -8.38 -7.38 -9.14
C LYS A 141 -9.00 -6.30 -10.03
N PRO A 142 -8.62 -5.01 -9.93
CA PRO A 142 -9.13 -3.98 -10.81
C PRO A 142 -8.65 -4.13 -12.26
N LYS A 143 -7.42 -4.66 -12.47
CA LYS A 143 -6.91 -4.93 -13.82
C LYS A 143 -7.81 -5.93 -14.56
N VAL A 144 -8.04 -7.09 -13.96
CA VAL A 144 -8.88 -8.14 -14.57
C VAL A 144 -10.34 -7.68 -14.66
N ALA A 145 -10.84 -6.89 -13.69
CA ALA A 145 -12.16 -6.28 -13.77
C ALA A 145 -12.29 -5.37 -14.99
N TYR A 146 -11.33 -4.48 -15.20
CA TYR A 146 -11.28 -3.60 -16.38
C TYR A 146 -11.20 -4.38 -17.69
N GLU A 147 -10.34 -5.39 -17.77
CA GLU A 147 -10.20 -6.28 -18.94
C GLU A 147 -11.51 -7.01 -19.28
N ASN A 148 -12.37 -7.27 -18.29
CA ASN A 148 -13.71 -7.82 -18.47
C ASN A 148 -14.81 -6.75 -18.63
N GLY A 149 -14.42 -5.46 -18.76
CA GLY A 149 -15.33 -4.36 -19.06
C GLY A 149 -16.04 -3.75 -17.84
N ALA A 150 -15.65 -4.08 -16.62
CA ALA A 150 -16.12 -3.39 -15.42
C ALA A 150 -15.66 -1.92 -15.40
N ILE A 151 -16.45 -1.04 -14.75
CA ILE A 151 -16.20 0.40 -14.71
C ILE A 151 -15.79 0.90 -13.31
N GLY A 152 -15.69 0.02 -12.33
CA GLY A 152 -15.24 0.31 -10.97
C GLY A 152 -14.98 -0.97 -10.19
N CYS A 153 -14.12 -0.90 -9.19
CA CYS A 153 -13.76 -2.02 -8.33
C CYS A 153 -13.76 -1.61 -6.84
N ILE A 154 -14.46 -2.36 -6.03
CA ILE A 154 -14.47 -2.21 -4.57
C ILE A 154 -13.80 -3.44 -3.98
N ILE A 155 -12.87 -3.26 -3.04
CA ILE A 155 -12.12 -4.36 -2.44
C ILE A 155 -12.31 -4.35 -0.93
N PHE A 156 -12.62 -5.50 -0.32
CA PHE A 156 -12.76 -5.61 1.13
C PHE A 156 -12.02 -6.82 1.70
N SER A 157 -11.58 -6.74 2.96
CA SER A 157 -11.04 -7.88 3.69
C SER A 157 -12.21 -8.67 4.29
N ASP A 158 -12.45 -9.88 3.78
CA ASP A 158 -13.48 -10.74 4.34
C ASP A 158 -13.03 -11.32 5.70
N PRO A 159 -13.88 -11.38 6.75
CA PRO A 159 -13.48 -11.88 8.06
C PRO A 159 -13.12 -13.38 8.08
N LYS A 160 -13.45 -14.15 7.04
CA LYS A 160 -12.95 -15.53 6.86
C LYS A 160 -11.45 -15.56 6.57
N ASP A 161 -10.92 -14.55 5.87
CA ASP A 161 -9.53 -14.47 5.46
C ASP A 161 -8.69 -13.64 6.44
N ASP A 162 -9.25 -12.50 6.92
CA ASP A 162 -8.61 -11.57 7.86
C ASP A 162 -9.67 -10.92 8.75
N GLY A 163 -10.04 -11.59 9.84
CA GLY A 163 -11.04 -11.10 10.80
C GLY A 163 -11.42 -12.14 11.85
N TYR A 164 -12.58 -11.97 12.46
CA TYR A 164 -13.03 -12.73 13.63
C TYR A 164 -13.19 -14.25 13.40
N VAL A 165 -13.26 -14.70 12.15
CA VAL A 165 -13.32 -16.15 11.85
C VAL A 165 -11.92 -16.79 12.04
N ARG A 166 -10.85 -16.01 11.93
CA ARG A 166 -9.46 -16.46 12.12
C ARG A 166 -9.03 -16.47 13.58
N GLY A 167 -9.63 -15.61 14.39
CA GLY A 167 -9.28 -15.44 15.80
C GLY A 167 -9.58 -14.04 16.32
N ASP A 168 -8.95 -13.68 17.43
CA ASP A 168 -9.16 -12.38 18.06
C ASP A 168 -8.74 -11.24 17.12
N VAL A 169 -9.61 -10.25 17.02
CA VAL A 169 -9.36 -9.04 16.23
C VAL A 169 -8.64 -7.98 17.07
N TYR A 170 -7.92 -7.08 16.41
CA TYR A 170 -7.26 -5.95 17.06
C TYR A 170 -8.25 -5.12 17.91
N PRO A 171 -7.92 -4.70 19.16
CA PRO A 171 -6.55 -4.78 19.77
C PRO A 171 -6.26 -6.06 20.58
N LYS A 172 -7.21 -6.98 20.70
CA LYS A 172 -7.00 -8.22 21.46
C LYS A 172 -6.10 -9.22 20.74
N GLY A 173 -6.18 -9.25 19.41
CA GLY A 173 -5.40 -10.13 18.56
C GLY A 173 -4.96 -9.46 17.26
N PRO A 174 -4.33 -10.22 16.35
CA PRO A 174 -3.69 -9.65 15.16
C PRO A 174 -4.65 -9.43 13.98
N PHE A 175 -5.86 -10.00 14.01
CA PHE A 175 -6.77 -9.96 12.88
C PHE A 175 -7.52 -8.64 12.78
N ARG A 176 -8.04 -8.35 11.58
CA ARG A 176 -8.70 -7.09 11.25
C ARG A 176 -10.03 -6.93 11.98
N MET A 177 -10.21 -5.78 12.62
CA MET A 177 -11.48 -5.39 13.22
C MET A 177 -12.50 -4.96 12.15
N GLU A 178 -13.77 -4.89 12.52
CA GLU A 178 -14.89 -4.68 11.59
C GLU A 178 -14.81 -3.40 10.74
N HIS A 179 -14.23 -2.34 11.28
CA HIS A 179 -14.04 -1.06 10.60
C HIS A 179 -12.64 -0.85 10.02
N GLY A 180 -11.74 -1.83 10.14
CA GLY A 180 -10.39 -1.73 9.62
C GLY A 180 -10.38 -1.79 8.09
N ILE A 181 -9.73 -0.82 7.44
CA ILE A 181 -9.61 -0.72 6.00
C ILE A 181 -8.17 -1.08 5.61
N GLN A 182 -8.00 -2.04 4.71
CA GLN A 182 -6.68 -2.37 4.18
C GLN A 182 -6.28 -1.35 3.10
N ARG A 183 -5.32 -0.49 3.45
CA ARG A 183 -4.64 0.40 2.52
C ARG A 183 -3.74 -0.41 1.58
N GLY A 184 -3.30 0.20 0.51
CA GLY A 184 -2.30 -0.41 -0.37
C GLY A 184 -2.35 0.15 -1.78
N SER A 185 -1.30 -0.08 -2.55
CA SER A 185 -1.23 0.28 -3.97
C SER A 185 -1.95 -0.73 -4.84
N VAL A 186 -2.60 -0.24 -5.88
CA VAL A 186 -3.13 -1.07 -6.99
C VAL A 186 -2.34 -0.87 -8.28
N LEU A 187 -1.21 -0.15 -8.24
CA LEU A 187 -0.32 -0.02 -9.40
C LEU A 187 -0.01 -1.40 -9.99
N ASP A 188 0.02 -1.53 -11.31
CA ASP A 188 0.38 -2.79 -11.98
C ASP A 188 1.89 -3.08 -11.86
N MET A 189 2.36 -3.23 -10.61
CA MET A 189 3.77 -3.53 -10.31
C MET A 189 4.31 -4.81 -10.95
N PRO A 190 3.49 -5.85 -11.26
CA PRO A 190 3.96 -6.97 -12.08
C PRO A 190 4.45 -6.57 -13.48
N MET A 191 4.00 -5.45 -14.02
CA MET A 191 4.52 -4.90 -15.27
C MET A 191 5.89 -4.24 -15.07
N TYR A 192 5.99 -3.31 -14.13
CA TYR A 192 7.22 -2.76 -13.55
C TYR A 192 6.91 -2.03 -12.23
N PRO A 193 7.77 -2.14 -11.21
CA PRO A 193 7.70 -1.34 -9.98
C PRO A 193 8.30 0.05 -10.21
N GLY A 194 8.27 0.90 -9.20
CA GLY A 194 8.85 2.24 -9.23
C GLY A 194 7.89 3.30 -9.76
N ASP A 195 8.40 4.47 -10.02
CA ASP A 195 7.61 5.61 -10.47
C ASP A 195 6.97 5.35 -11.83
N PRO A 196 5.63 5.43 -11.94
CA PRO A 196 4.95 5.13 -13.20
C PRO A 196 5.32 6.06 -14.35
N LEU A 197 5.91 7.23 -14.05
CA LEU A 197 6.27 8.23 -15.04
C LEU A 197 7.73 8.15 -15.53
N THR A 198 8.59 7.37 -14.85
CA THR A 198 10.02 7.24 -15.19
C THR A 198 10.48 5.79 -15.32
N PRO A 199 9.80 4.94 -16.13
CA PRO A 199 10.13 3.52 -16.22
C PRO A 199 11.58 3.28 -16.68
N GLY A 200 12.38 2.60 -15.84
CA GLY A 200 13.73 2.16 -16.16
C GLY A 200 14.84 3.19 -15.94
N TYR A 201 14.56 4.32 -15.31
CA TYR A 201 15.56 5.33 -14.90
C TYR A 201 15.06 6.13 -13.69
N GLY A 202 15.99 6.53 -12.83
CA GLY A 202 15.65 7.17 -11.56
C GLY A 202 14.88 8.49 -11.72
N ALA A 203 13.82 8.66 -10.94
CA ALA A 203 12.94 9.83 -10.90
C ALA A 203 13.64 11.05 -10.25
N THR A 204 14.78 11.48 -10.79
CA THR A 204 15.46 12.69 -10.33
C THR A 204 14.64 13.94 -10.66
N LYS A 205 15.02 15.08 -10.04
CA LYS A 205 14.32 16.35 -10.26
C LYS A 205 14.17 16.71 -11.75
N ASP A 206 15.20 16.43 -12.54
CA ASP A 206 15.27 16.79 -13.97
C ASP A 206 14.92 15.62 -14.89
N ALA A 207 14.41 14.50 -14.36
CA ALA A 207 14.01 13.34 -15.14
C ALA A 207 12.90 13.69 -16.13
N LYS A 208 13.00 13.16 -17.36
CA LYS A 208 11.91 13.24 -18.34
C LYS A 208 10.80 12.28 -17.92
N ARG A 209 9.57 12.74 -17.87
CA ARG A 209 8.42 11.96 -17.40
C ARG A 209 7.42 11.68 -18.52
N LEU A 210 6.77 10.53 -18.43
CA LEU A 210 5.57 10.25 -19.20
C LEU A 210 4.44 11.18 -18.75
N ALA A 211 3.43 11.40 -19.59
CA ALA A 211 2.16 11.92 -19.14
C ALA A 211 1.42 10.84 -18.31
N ILE A 212 0.57 11.26 -17.37
CA ILE A 212 -0.14 10.32 -16.48
C ILE A 212 -1.02 9.35 -17.28
N GLU A 213 -1.68 9.85 -18.32
CA GLU A 213 -2.52 9.06 -19.23
C GLU A 213 -1.75 7.99 -20.02
N ASP A 214 -0.45 8.23 -20.26
CA ASP A 214 0.45 7.32 -20.98
C ASP A 214 1.12 6.29 -20.06
N ALA A 215 0.99 6.42 -18.72
CA ALA A 215 1.55 5.49 -17.78
C ALA A 215 0.74 4.18 -17.74
N PRO A 216 1.29 3.04 -18.22
CA PRO A 216 0.51 1.81 -18.40
C PRO A 216 0.20 1.11 -17.08
N THR A 217 0.95 1.38 -16.03
CA THR A 217 0.80 0.74 -14.71
C THR A 217 -0.30 1.37 -13.85
N ILE A 218 -0.76 2.58 -14.16
CA ILE A 218 -1.86 3.25 -13.45
C ILE A 218 -3.19 2.60 -13.83
N MET A 219 -4.04 2.32 -12.83
CA MET A 219 -5.35 1.70 -13.05
C MET A 219 -6.25 2.56 -13.93
N LYS A 220 -7.10 1.90 -14.73
CA LYS A 220 -7.97 2.57 -15.71
C LYS A 220 -9.40 2.74 -15.20
N ILE A 221 -9.74 2.20 -14.02
CA ILE A 221 -11.03 2.33 -13.36
C ILE A 221 -10.84 2.74 -11.89
N PRO A 222 -11.80 3.45 -11.28
CA PRO A 222 -11.75 3.79 -9.86
C PRO A 222 -11.79 2.53 -8.99
N VAL A 223 -10.91 2.50 -7.97
CA VAL A 223 -10.72 1.39 -7.04
C VAL A 223 -10.76 1.89 -5.60
N MET A 224 -11.61 1.30 -4.77
CA MET A 224 -11.75 1.71 -3.38
C MET A 224 -11.68 0.52 -2.43
N PRO A 225 -10.81 0.55 -1.40
CA PRO A 225 -10.83 -0.43 -0.32
C PRO A 225 -11.87 -0.01 0.71
N ILE A 226 -12.59 -0.99 1.26
CA ILE A 226 -13.57 -0.77 2.33
C ILE A 226 -13.39 -1.78 3.47
N SER A 227 -13.96 -1.46 4.62
CA SER A 227 -14.08 -2.38 5.74
C SER A 227 -15.12 -3.46 5.47
N TYR A 228 -15.09 -4.58 6.22
CA TYR A 228 -16.16 -5.57 6.11
C TYR A 228 -17.48 -5.09 6.77
N ALA A 229 -17.43 -4.11 7.66
CA ALA A 229 -18.63 -3.44 8.13
C ALA A 229 -19.33 -2.67 7.00
N ASP A 230 -18.57 -1.98 6.14
CA ASP A 230 -19.09 -1.28 4.97
C ASP A 230 -19.45 -2.25 3.82
N ALA A 231 -18.80 -3.40 3.71
CA ALA A 231 -19.15 -4.43 2.73
C ALA A 231 -20.47 -5.15 3.05
N LEU A 232 -20.82 -5.26 4.32
CA LEU A 232 -22.02 -5.99 4.76
C LEU A 232 -23.34 -5.48 4.13
N PRO A 233 -23.66 -4.17 4.12
CA PRO A 233 -24.87 -3.69 3.45
C PRO A 233 -24.84 -3.90 1.93
N LEU A 234 -23.68 -3.87 1.29
CA LEU A 234 -23.52 -4.15 -0.14
C LEU A 234 -23.85 -5.61 -0.44
N LEU A 235 -23.25 -6.55 0.32
CA LEU A 235 -23.52 -7.99 0.17
C LEU A 235 -24.98 -8.36 0.47
N LYS A 236 -25.62 -7.68 1.44
CA LYS A 236 -27.05 -7.86 1.73
C LYS A 236 -27.97 -7.41 0.60
N ALA A 237 -27.54 -6.44 -0.19
CA ALA A 237 -28.32 -5.91 -1.32
C ALA A 237 -28.19 -6.77 -2.58
N LEU A 238 -27.17 -7.64 -2.66
CA LEU A 238 -27.00 -8.55 -3.79
C LEU A 238 -28.08 -9.66 -3.77
N GLU A 239 -28.61 -9.95 -4.94
CA GLU A 239 -29.55 -11.05 -5.21
C GLU A 239 -28.97 -11.93 -6.36
N GLY A 240 -29.84 -12.66 -7.06
CA GLY A 240 -29.44 -13.56 -8.13
C GLY A 240 -28.85 -14.88 -7.62
N PRO A 241 -27.96 -15.54 -8.38
CA PRO A 241 -27.41 -16.83 -7.99
C PRO A 241 -26.65 -16.77 -6.66
N VAL A 242 -26.83 -17.80 -5.83
CA VAL A 242 -25.97 -18.00 -4.65
C VAL A 242 -24.55 -18.29 -5.11
N ALA A 243 -23.59 -17.63 -4.49
CA ALA A 243 -22.18 -17.84 -4.80
C ALA A 243 -21.74 -19.29 -4.54
N PRO A 244 -20.81 -19.85 -5.32
CA PRO A 244 -20.24 -21.17 -5.06
C PRO A 244 -19.72 -21.30 -3.62
N ASP A 245 -19.73 -22.50 -3.05
CA ASP A 245 -19.29 -22.73 -1.67
C ASP A 245 -17.87 -22.22 -1.38
N ALA A 246 -16.97 -22.34 -2.37
CA ALA A 246 -15.60 -21.86 -2.28
C ALA A 246 -15.53 -20.31 -2.17
N TRP A 247 -16.55 -19.58 -2.62
CA TRP A 247 -16.57 -18.11 -2.61
C TRP A 247 -17.16 -17.53 -1.31
N LYS A 248 -17.86 -18.36 -0.53
CA LYS A 248 -18.48 -17.93 0.74
C LYS A 248 -17.44 -17.39 1.71
N GLY A 249 -17.71 -16.20 2.22
CA GLY A 249 -16.91 -15.56 3.25
C GLY A 249 -17.40 -15.84 4.67
N GLY A 250 -17.01 -14.97 5.60
CA GLY A 250 -17.32 -15.07 7.03
C GLY A 250 -18.38 -14.10 7.53
N LEU A 251 -18.94 -13.25 6.69
CA LEU A 251 -20.02 -12.34 7.10
C LEU A 251 -21.35 -13.11 7.26
N PRO A 252 -22.24 -12.69 8.19
CA PRO A 252 -23.49 -13.37 8.50
C PRO A 252 -24.58 -13.07 7.44
N VAL A 253 -24.29 -13.39 6.18
CA VAL A 253 -25.19 -13.21 5.03
C VAL A 253 -25.06 -14.39 4.06
N THR A 254 -26.08 -14.64 3.26
CA THR A 254 -25.93 -15.47 2.07
C THR A 254 -25.17 -14.65 1.02
N TYR A 255 -24.05 -15.17 0.55
CA TYR A 255 -23.30 -14.53 -0.53
C TYR A 255 -24.01 -14.82 -1.85
N HIS A 256 -24.59 -13.78 -2.45
CA HIS A 256 -25.13 -13.80 -3.81
C HIS A 256 -24.12 -13.13 -4.76
N ILE A 257 -24.14 -13.56 -6.02
CA ILE A 257 -23.23 -12.99 -7.01
C ILE A 257 -23.76 -11.63 -7.50
N GLY A 258 -25.09 -11.48 -7.57
CA GLY A 258 -25.70 -10.29 -8.16
C GLY A 258 -26.01 -10.46 -9.66
N PRO A 259 -26.32 -9.34 -10.38
CA PRO A 259 -26.39 -7.99 -9.78
C PRO A 259 -27.61 -7.77 -8.86
N GLY A 260 -28.80 -8.35 -9.13
CA GLY A 260 -30.02 -8.07 -8.37
C GLY A 260 -30.33 -6.57 -8.34
N PRO A 261 -30.98 -6.05 -7.26
CA PRO A 261 -31.30 -4.63 -7.13
C PRO A 261 -30.11 -3.78 -6.69
N ALA A 262 -28.96 -4.38 -6.35
CA ALA A 262 -27.82 -3.66 -5.81
C ALA A 262 -27.21 -2.73 -6.85
N LYS A 263 -27.34 -1.41 -6.61
CA LYS A 263 -26.73 -0.36 -7.42
C LYS A 263 -25.94 0.58 -6.55
N VAL A 264 -24.71 0.88 -6.92
CA VAL A 264 -23.80 1.71 -6.12
C VAL A 264 -23.29 2.90 -6.93
N ASN A 265 -22.97 3.99 -6.22
CA ASN A 265 -22.18 5.10 -6.75
C ASN A 265 -20.80 5.07 -6.09
N LEU A 266 -19.78 5.04 -6.89
CA LEU A 266 -18.36 5.14 -6.49
C LEU A 266 -17.78 6.43 -7.07
N HIS A 267 -17.37 7.35 -6.17
CA HIS A 267 -16.78 8.62 -6.57
C HIS A 267 -15.41 8.81 -5.91
N LEU A 268 -14.36 8.88 -6.73
CA LEU A 268 -12.99 9.12 -6.34
C LEU A 268 -12.39 10.27 -7.14
N GLU A 269 -11.68 11.17 -6.44
CA GLU A 269 -10.81 12.18 -7.03
C GLU A 269 -9.50 12.21 -6.25
N PHE A 270 -8.38 12.33 -6.96
CA PHE A 270 -7.04 12.36 -6.38
C PHE A 270 -6.29 13.64 -6.75
N GLU A 271 -5.38 14.05 -5.88
CA GLU A 271 -4.33 15.03 -6.19
C GLU A 271 -3.14 14.26 -6.77
N TRP A 272 -2.90 14.40 -8.07
CA TRP A 272 -1.83 13.76 -8.81
C TRP A 272 -0.60 14.65 -8.82
N GLU A 273 0.23 14.54 -7.77
CA GLU A 273 1.40 15.39 -7.57
C GLU A 273 2.67 14.57 -7.40
N LEU A 274 3.79 15.16 -7.82
CA LEU A 274 5.11 14.66 -7.46
C LEU A 274 5.38 14.95 -5.98
N ARG A 275 5.97 13.98 -5.30
CA ARG A 275 6.37 14.09 -3.89
C ARG A 275 7.80 13.64 -3.75
N THR A 276 8.54 14.33 -2.87
CA THR A 276 9.93 13.99 -2.61
C THR A 276 10.01 12.76 -1.72
N ALA A 277 10.63 11.69 -2.21
CA ALA A 277 11.05 10.53 -1.43
C ALA A 277 12.46 10.81 -0.86
N TYR A 278 12.69 10.51 0.41
CA TYR A 278 13.93 10.78 1.14
C TYR A 278 14.59 9.46 1.54
N ASN A 279 15.65 9.06 0.87
CA ASN A 279 16.41 7.84 1.14
C ASN A 279 17.69 8.14 1.93
N PRO A 280 17.75 7.98 3.25
CA PRO A 280 19.01 8.05 4.00
C PRO A 280 19.88 6.84 3.65
N VAL A 281 21.06 7.08 3.11
CA VAL A 281 22.02 6.06 2.69
C VAL A 281 23.34 6.28 3.41
N GLY A 282 23.80 5.28 4.15
CA GLY A 282 25.07 5.29 4.86
C GLY A 282 26.05 4.28 4.25
N ARG A 283 27.30 4.67 4.03
CA ARG A 283 28.33 3.85 3.40
C ARG A 283 29.55 3.70 4.30
N ILE A 284 30.16 2.50 4.32
CA ILE A 284 31.47 2.23 4.88
C ILE A 284 32.31 1.62 3.77
N LYS A 285 33.33 2.35 3.31
CA LYS A 285 34.19 1.92 2.21
C LYS A 285 34.96 0.64 2.56
N GLY A 286 34.93 -0.33 1.67
CA GLY A 286 35.67 -1.58 1.78
C GLY A 286 37.21 -1.36 1.74
N SER A 287 37.93 -2.09 2.57
CA SER A 287 39.39 -1.99 2.70
C SER A 287 40.16 -2.82 1.67
N VAL A 288 39.51 -3.82 1.05
CA VAL A 288 40.14 -4.74 0.08
C VAL A 288 39.43 -4.69 -1.27
N TYR A 289 38.09 -4.75 -1.25
CA TYR A 289 37.22 -4.77 -2.43
C TYR A 289 36.24 -3.61 -2.38
N PRO A 290 36.68 -2.34 -2.53
CA PRO A 290 35.81 -1.17 -2.34
C PRO A 290 34.71 -1.04 -3.37
N ASN A 291 34.83 -1.67 -4.53
CA ASN A 291 33.83 -1.67 -5.59
C ASN A 291 32.84 -2.85 -5.50
N GLU A 292 33.00 -3.77 -4.54
CA GLU A 292 32.05 -4.82 -4.25
C GLU A 292 31.19 -4.38 -3.06
N TRP A 293 29.86 -4.33 -3.28
CA TRP A 293 28.92 -3.81 -2.29
C TRP A 293 28.17 -4.94 -1.59
N ILE A 294 27.97 -4.77 -0.30
CA ILE A 294 27.00 -5.52 0.51
C ILE A 294 25.97 -4.53 0.99
N MET A 295 24.76 -4.64 0.47
CA MET A 295 23.68 -3.71 0.79
C MET A 295 22.67 -4.33 1.74
N ARG A 296 22.24 -3.53 2.71
CA ARG A 296 21.11 -3.78 3.62
C ARG A 296 20.15 -2.61 3.53
N GLY A 297 18.87 -2.88 3.29
CA GLY A 297 17.86 -1.85 3.20
C GLY A 297 16.56 -2.28 3.88
N ASN A 298 15.83 -1.31 4.37
CA ASN A 298 14.45 -1.45 4.85
C ASN A 298 13.72 -0.14 4.56
N HIS A 299 12.42 -0.19 4.29
CA HIS A 299 11.69 1.06 4.15
C HIS A 299 11.36 1.70 5.49
N HIS A 300 11.02 2.98 5.45
CA HIS A 300 10.68 3.76 6.64
C HIS A 300 9.40 4.58 6.50
N ASP A 301 8.77 4.60 5.33
CA ASP A 301 7.43 5.14 5.15
C ASP A 301 6.37 4.10 5.53
N GLY A 302 5.22 4.53 5.98
CA GLY A 302 4.10 3.65 6.32
C GLY A 302 2.77 4.32 5.99
N TRP A 303 1.73 3.53 5.74
CA TRP A 303 0.38 4.05 5.44
C TRP A 303 -0.22 4.89 6.59
N ALA A 304 0.20 4.64 7.81
CA ALA A 304 -0.22 5.33 9.01
C ALA A 304 0.97 5.43 10.00
N GLN A 305 0.85 4.90 11.23
CA GLN A 305 1.91 4.91 12.23
C GLN A 305 2.97 3.81 12.01
N GLY A 306 2.69 2.77 11.27
CA GLY A 306 3.64 1.82 10.74
C GLY A 306 4.60 1.15 11.74
N ALA A 307 4.18 0.85 12.97
CA ALA A 307 5.10 0.29 13.98
C ALA A 307 5.59 -1.12 13.62
N ALA A 308 4.70 -1.98 13.10
CA ALA A 308 5.06 -3.31 12.62
C ALA A 308 5.65 -3.23 11.21
N ASP A 309 4.94 -2.59 10.30
CA ASP A 309 5.31 -2.35 8.91
C ASP A 309 5.41 -0.83 8.67
N PRO A 310 6.64 -0.28 8.49
CA PRO A 310 7.93 -0.96 8.35
C PRO A 310 8.89 -0.83 9.56
N ILE A 311 8.52 -0.07 10.60
CA ILE A 311 9.51 0.40 11.59
C ILE A 311 10.18 -0.74 12.36
N SER A 312 9.51 -1.89 12.55
CA SER A 312 10.12 -3.07 13.19
C SER A 312 11.36 -3.56 12.44
N GLY A 313 11.33 -3.58 11.11
CA GLY A 313 12.47 -3.91 10.26
C GLY A 313 13.54 -2.80 10.27
N MET A 314 13.11 -1.55 10.18
CA MET A 314 14.02 -0.40 10.16
C MET A 314 14.85 -0.28 11.44
N VAL A 315 14.26 -0.44 12.62
CA VAL A 315 15.01 -0.39 13.88
C VAL A 315 15.97 -1.58 14.04
N SER A 316 15.63 -2.73 13.46
CA SER A 316 16.52 -3.90 13.42
C SER A 316 17.75 -3.63 12.56
N LEU A 317 17.56 -3.02 11.39
CA LEU A 317 18.65 -2.56 10.51
C LEU A 317 19.52 -1.49 11.21
N MET A 318 18.91 -0.55 11.92
CA MET A 318 19.64 0.48 12.67
C MET A 318 20.50 -0.13 13.78
N GLU A 319 20.01 -1.14 14.52
CA GLU A 319 20.79 -1.81 15.56
C GLU A 319 21.96 -2.60 14.99
N GLU A 320 21.80 -3.25 13.84
CA GLU A 320 22.91 -3.87 13.10
C GLU A 320 23.95 -2.81 12.69
N ALA A 321 23.53 -1.68 12.13
CA ALA A 321 24.42 -0.58 11.75
C ALA A 321 25.16 -0.01 12.97
N ARG A 322 24.49 0.12 14.12
CA ARG A 322 25.12 0.54 15.37
C ARG A 322 26.21 -0.45 15.81
N ALA A 323 25.94 -1.75 15.74
CA ALA A 323 26.91 -2.79 16.11
C ALA A 323 28.15 -2.75 15.17
N ILE A 324 27.96 -2.52 13.88
CA ILE A 324 29.06 -2.28 12.92
C ILE A 324 29.86 -1.03 13.32
N GLY A 325 29.18 0.05 13.72
CA GLY A 325 29.84 1.25 14.23
C GLY A 325 30.73 0.99 15.46
N GLU A 326 30.33 0.12 16.37
CA GLU A 326 31.18 -0.28 17.50
C GLU A 326 32.40 -1.10 17.05
N LEU A 327 32.24 -1.96 16.03
CA LEU A 327 33.39 -2.68 15.44
C LEU A 327 34.39 -1.73 14.80
N LEU A 328 33.93 -0.68 14.12
CA LEU A 328 34.82 0.33 13.51
C LEU A 328 35.72 0.99 14.56
N LYS A 329 35.23 1.23 15.78
CA LYS A 329 36.00 1.82 16.89
C LYS A 329 37.16 0.93 17.35
N THR A 330 37.06 -0.39 17.12
CA THR A 330 38.16 -1.33 17.45
C THR A 330 39.27 -1.37 16.39
N GLY A 331 39.14 -0.58 15.31
CA GLY A 331 40.08 -0.60 14.18
C GLY A 331 39.73 -1.64 13.10
N TRP A 332 38.63 -2.41 13.29
CA TRP A 332 38.14 -3.31 12.27
C TRP A 332 37.63 -2.52 11.05
N LYS A 333 37.86 -3.08 9.85
CA LYS A 333 37.34 -2.53 8.60
C LYS A 333 36.71 -3.64 7.76
N PRO A 334 35.56 -3.40 7.11
CA PRO A 334 34.97 -4.38 6.22
C PRO A 334 35.90 -4.58 5.00
N LYS A 335 35.92 -5.79 4.44
CA LYS A 335 36.67 -6.05 3.20
C LYS A 335 35.93 -5.44 1.99
N ARG A 336 34.61 -5.52 1.96
CA ARG A 336 33.74 -4.95 0.93
C ARG A 336 33.05 -3.71 1.45
N THR A 337 32.59 -2.86 0.57
CA THR A 337 31.78 -1.68 0.95
C THR A 337 30.45 -2.14 1.52
N LEU A 338 30.11 -1.65 2.72
CA LEU A 338 28.82 -1.84 3.32
C LEU A 338 27.93 -0.63 3.03
N ILE A 339 26.68 -0.88 2.62
CA ILE A 339 25.66 0.15 2.37
C ILE A 339 24.42 -0.18 3.21
N TYR A 340 24.00 0.77 4.03
CA TYR A 340 22.79 0.71 4.81
C TYR A 340 21.83 1.80 4.33
N ALA A 341 20.62 1.41 3.90
CA ALA A 341 19.67 2.33 3.31
C ALA A 341 18.30 2.26 3.97
N GLY A 342 17.71 3.43 4.20
CA GLY A 342 16.28 3.58 4.49
C GLY A 342 15.56 3.98 3.20
N TRP A 343 14.53 3.22 2.81
CA TRP A 343 13.76 3.51 1.62
C TRP A 343 12.49 4.27 1.98
N ASP A 344 12.26 5.41 1.35
CA ASP A 344 10.97 6.11 1.43
C ASP A 344 10.04 5.64 0.30
N ALA A 345 8.74 5.86 0.44
CA ALA A 345 7.76 5.57 -0.60
C ALA A 345 7.76 4.11 -1.11
N GLU A 346 8.01 3.15 -0.24
CA GLU A 346 7.88 1.73 -0.56
C GLU A 346 6.42 1.35 -0.77
N GLU A 347 5.57 1.77 0.16
CA GLU A 347 4.15 1.41 0.24
C GLU A 347 3.35 1.73 -1.03
N PRO A 348 3.57 2.87 -1.72
CA PRO A 348 2.86 3.14 -2.97
C PRO A 348 3.25 2.23 -4.13
N ALA A 349 4.55 1.92 -4.31
CA ALA A 349 5.01 1.10 -5.44
C ALA A 349 6.51 0.76 -5.40
N LEU A 350 7.13 0.55 -4.25
CA LEU A 350 8.56 0.32 -4.08
C LEU A 350 9.42 1.49 -4.62
N LEU A 351 8.90 2.74 -4.54
CA LEU A 351 9.46 3.87 -5.27
C LEU A 351 10.90 4.16 -4.85
N GLY A 352 11.16 4.39 -3.55
CA GLY A 352 12.49 4.80 -3.10
C GLY A 352 13.61 3.84 -3.48
N SER A 353 13.39 2.55 -3.32
CA SER A 353 14.40 1.51 -3.65
C SER A 353 14.56 1.33 -5.16
N THR A 354 13.46 1.34 -5.92
CA THR A 354 13.52 1.18 -7.39
C THR A 354 14.22 2.36 -8.05
N GLU A 355 13.81 3.58 -7.70
CA GLU A 355 14.43 4.79 -8.24
C GLU A 355 15.92 4.88 -7.93
N TRP A 356 16.30 4.44 -6.73
CA TRP A 356 17.69 4.38 -6.34
C TRP A 356 18.49 3.37 -7.18
N VAL A 357 17.97 2.17 -7.39
CA VAL A 357 18.61 1.12 -8.21
C VAL A 357 18.71 1.57 -9.68
N GLU A 358 17.65 2.16 -10.22
CA GLU A 358 17.62 2.66 -11.59
C GLU A 358 18.60 3.82 -11.80
N HIS A 359 18.73 4.71 -10.82
CA HIS A 359 19.69 5.81 -10.85
C HIS A 359 21.14 5.32 -10.80
N ASN A 360 21.42 4.33 -9.96
CA ASN A 360 22.77 3.79 -9.73
C ASN A 360 23.08 2.53 -10.55
N ARG A 361 22.29 2.21 -11.57
CA ARG A 361 22.38 0.94 -12.30
C ARG A 361 23.75 0.67 -12.93
N ASP A 362 24.46 1.70 -13.34
CA ASP A 362 25.78 1.56 -13.98
C ASP A 362 26.89 1.28 -12.96
N GLU A 363 26.68 1.63 -11.68
CA GLU A 363 27.58 1.33 -10.57
C GLU A 363 27.31 -0.05 -9.95
N ILE A 364 26.07 -0.57 -10.09
CA ILE A 364 25.63 -1.86 -9.52
C ILE A 364 26.01 -3.04 -10.45
N ARG A 365 26.32 -2.82 -11.69
CA ARG A 365 26.65 -3.84 -12.72
C ARG A 365 28.03 -4.43 -12.61
#